data_0f9e640fb3363e51160f90548d0f5ce2
#
_entry.id   0f9e640fb3363e51160f90548d0f5ce2
#
_cell.length_a   1.000
_cell.length_b   1.000
_cell.length_c   1.000
_cell.angle_alpha   90.00
_cell.angle_beta   90.00
_cell.angle_gamma   90.00
#
_symmetry.space_group_name_H-M   'P 1'
#
loop_
_entity.id
_entity.type
_entity.pdbx_description
1 polymer ?
#
loop_
_entity_poly.entity_id
_entity_poly.type
_entity_poly.pdbx_seq_one_letter_code
_entity_poly.pdbx_strand_id
1 'polypeptide(L)'
;MNKEQIINSIFYPRKSNIPEDKKDHLIKTLNGEKIGARFFLSNRDFPTIIFFHGNAELAQEYDDIANYYNRFNINFIVVDYQGYGLSTGTPTKENLHQDANTAFIYIKEYLEKNKYEGKIVIMGRSLGSASAFEIINNHSKSIDGCIIESGFATEDPLLNLIGVTPEQIDFSLEDGFMNLQKLKGYDGKLFIIHADLDDIVPFSQAEIMILESPSTTKELYRVNGANHNNILMIAREEYFKKIKEFISK
;
A
#
# COMPACT_ATOMS: atom_id res chain seq x y z
N MET A 1 5.10 -3.62 27.59
CA MET A 1 4.04 -3.45 26.56
C MET A 1 3.52 -4.83 26.21
N ASN A 2 2.22 -4.98 25.97
CA ASN A 2 1.69 -6.20 25.40
C ASN A 2 1.97 -6.24 23.87
N LYS A 3 1.73 -7.38 23.19
CA LYS A 3 2.02 -7.57 21.77
C LYS A 3 1.29 -6.56 20.88
N GLU A 4 0.03 -6.25 21.18
CA GLU A 4 -0.78 -5.24 20.49
C GLU A 4 -0.16 -3.84 20.60
N GLN A 5 0.28 -3.44 21.80
CA GLN A 5 0.97 -2.17 21.99
C GLN A 5 2.30 -2.11 21.22
N ILE A 6 3.01 -3.23 21.13
CA ILE A 6 4.27 -3.33 20.38
C ILE A 6 4.00 -3.15 18.88
N ILE A 7 3.06 -3.91 18.30
CA ILE A 7 2.76 -3.77 16.87
C ILE A 7 2.19 -2.39 16.54
N ASN A 8 1.42 -1.79 17.43
CA ASN A 8 0.90 -0.44 17.21
C ASN A 8 1.97 0.65 17.40
N SER A 9 3.10 0.37 18.04
CA SER A 9 4.19 1.33 18.18
C SER A 9 5.03 1.54 16.91
N ILE A 10 4.82 0.71 15.88
CA ILE A 10 5.50 0.89 14.58
C ILE A 10 4.97 2.10 13.80
N PHE A 11 3.76 2.58 14.08
CA PHE A 11 3.17 3.69 13.35
C PHE A 11 3.80 5.03 13.72
N TYR A 12 4.11 5.85 12.70
CA TYR A 12 4.62 7.21 12.85
C TYR A 12 3.67 8.23 12.23
N PRO A 13 2.51 8.49 12.87
CA PRO A 13 1.51 9.40 12.32
C PRO A 13 2.02 10.84 12.28
N ARG A 14 1.75 11.53 11.17
CA ARG A 14 2.02 12.95 10.96
C ARG A 14 0.76 13.62 10.44
N LYS A 15 0.50 14.85 10.87
CA LYS A 15 -0.57 15.67 10.30
C LYS A 15 -0.08 16.47 9.10
N SER A 16 -0.95 16.65 8.12
CA SER A 16 -0.67 17.56 7.03
C SER A 16 -0.80 19.03 7.47
N ASN A 17 0.10 19.86 7.00
CA ASN A 17 0.01 21.32 7.10
C ASN A 17 -0.54 21.95 5.80
N ILE A 18 -0.84 21.14 4.79
CA ILE A 18 -1.42 21.57 3.51
C ILE A 18 -2.93 21.64 3.70
N PRO A 19 -3.58 22.75 3.38
CA PRO A 19 -5.03 22.88 3.44
C PRO A 19 -5.74 21.86 2.52
N GLU A 20 -6.90 21.37 2.98
CA GLU A 20 -7.78 20.54 2.15
C GLU A 20 -8.18 21.27 0.85
N ASP A 21 -8.17 20.55 -0.26
CA ASP A 21 -8.63 21.03 -1.56
C ASP A 21 -9.60 20.03 -2.24
N LYS A 22 -10.00 20.34 -3.47
CA LYS A 22 -10.98 19.54 -4.23
C LYS A 22 -10.53 18.12 -4.59
N LYS A 23 -9.26 17.77 -4.42
CA LYS A 23 -8.74 16.42 -4.64
C LYS A 23 -8.90 15.56 -3.38
N ASP A 24 -9.08 16.16 -2.22
CA ASP A 24 -9.15 15.48 -0.94
C ASP A 24 -10.56 14.97 -0.65
N HIS A 25 -10.66 13.74 -0.24
CA HIS A 25 -11.89 13.07 0.19
C HIS A 25 -11.71 12.59 1.63
N LEU A 26 -12.67 12.92 2.49
CA LEU A 26 -12.71 12.43 3.87
C LEU A 26 -13.73 11.30 3.98
N ILE A 27 -13.24 10.08 4.11
CA ILE A 27 -14.01 8.85 4.14
C ILE A 27 -14.33 8.50 5.59
N LYS A 28 -15.61 8.34 5.93
CA LYS A 28 -16.03 7.97 7.28
C LYS A 28 -15.73 6.48 7.53
N THR A 29 -15.03 6.21 8.62
CA THR A 29 -14.68 4.86 9.04
C THR A 29 -15.76 4.22 9.93
N LEU A 30 -15.65 2.90 10.17
CA LEU A 30 -16.61 2.16 10.97
C LEU A 30 -16.65 2.61 12.45
N ASN A 31 -15.51 3.05 12.98
CA ASN A 31 -15.42 3.57 14.37
C ASN A 31 -15.79 5.06 14.49
N GLY A 32 -16.27 5.68 13.39
CA GLY A 32 -16.75 7.06 13.39
C GLY A 32 -15.71 8.13 13.08
N GLU A 33 -14.44 7.74 12.95
CA GLU A 33 -13.36 8.60 12.52
C GLU A 33 -13.43 8.90 11.00
N LYS A 34 -12.46 9.63 10.47
CA LYS A 34 -12.32 9.90 9.05
C LYS A 34 -10.91 9.61 8.58
N ILE A 35 -10.77 9.00 7.41
CA ILE A 35 -9.50 8.85 6.72
C ILE A 35 -9.48 9.69 5.45
N GLY A 36 -8.34 10.32 5.19
CA GLY A 36 -8.09 11.10 3.99
C GLY A 36 -7.80 10.22 2.79
N ALA A 37 -8.27 10.62 1.62
CA ALA A 37 -7.82 10.04 0.36
C ALA A 37 -7.69 11.17 -0.67
N ARG A 38 -6.59 11.18 -1.43
CA ARG A 38 -6.32 12.20 -2.43
C ARG A 38 -6.40 11.64 -3.83
N PHE A 39 -7.26 12.22 -4.65
CA PHE A 39 -7.65 11.71 -5.97
C PHE A 39 -6.98 12.48 -7.10
N PHE A 40 -6.24 11.77 -7.95
CA PHE A 40 -5.58 12.29 -9.15
C PHE A 40 -6.14 11.59 -10.39
N LEU A 41 -7.40 11.87 -10.69
CA LEU A 41 -8.15 11.27 -11.77
C LEU A 41 -8.09 12.15 -13.03
N SER A 42 -7.59 11.62 -14.13
CA SER A 42 -7.37 12.36 -15.38
C SER A 42 -8.25 11.91 -16.53
N ASN A 43 -8.54 10.60 -16.65
CA ASN A 43 -9.37 10.06 -17.72
C ASN A 43 -10.15 8.83 -17.22
N ARG A 44 -11.40 8.69 -17.67
CA ARG A 44 -12.30 7.62 -17.23
C ARG A 44 -11.92 6.24 -17.73
N ASP A 45 -11.24 6.16 -18.87
CA ASP A 45 -10.81 4.89 -19.47
C ASP A 45 -9.44 4.41 -18.94
N PHE A 46 -8.74 5.25 -18.17
CA PHE A 46 -7.45 4.87 -17.64
C PHE A 46 -7.61 3.93 -16.43
N PRO A 47 -6.71 2.94 -16.28
CA PRO A 47 -6.66 2.15 -15.07
C PRO A 47 -6.41 3.04 -13.85
N THR A 48 -6.96 2.68 -12.71
CA THR A 48 -6.80 3.39 -11.45
C THR A 48 -5.97 2.56 -10.48
N ILE A 49 -4.89 3.13 -9.97
CA ILE A 49 -4.16 2.59 -8.83
C ILE A 49 -4.72 3.20 -7.56
N ILE A 50 -5.16 2.34 -6.63
CA ILE A 50 -5.46 2.72 -5.24
C ILE A 50 -4.21 2.40 -4.43
N PHE A 51 -3.55 3.44 -3.94
CA PHE A 51 -2.24 3.36 -3.32
C PHE A 51 -2.29 3.62 -1.82
N PHE A 52 -1.72 2.69 -1.07
CA PHE A 52 -1.49 2.79 0.37
C PHE A 52 -0.02 3.12 0.60
N HIS A 53 0.25 4.30 1.13
CA HIS A 53 1.60 4.86 1.27
C HIS A 53 2.43 4.21 2.38
N GLY A 54 3.71 4.51 2.42
CA GLY A 54 4.63 4.07 3.45
C GLY A 54 4.42 4.78 4.79
N ASN A 55 5.08 4.27 5.83
CA ASN A 55 5.04 4.87 7.15
C ASN A 55 5.60 6.30 7.14
N ALA A 56 5.03 7.20 7.91
CA ALA A 56 5.38 8.62 7.97
C ALA A 56 5.21 9.41 6.66
N GLU A 57 4.59 8.86 5.61
CA GLU A 57 4.21 9.57 4.39
C GLU A 57 2.78 10.11 4.51
N LEU A 58 2.38 11.02 3.61
CA LEU A 58 1.05 11.63 3.58
C LEU A 58 0.50 11.67 2.14
N ALA A 59 -0.80 11.45 1.97
CA ALA A 59 -1.44 11.50 0.65
C ALA A 59 -1.19 12.83 -0.09
N GLN A 60 -1.15 13.94 0.61
CA GLN A 60 -0.91 15.26 0.02
C GLN A 60 0.53 15.49 -0.45
N GLU A 61 1.50 14.63 -0.08
CA GLU A 61 2.89 14.71 -0.55
C GLU A 61 3.09 14.07 -1.92
N TYR A 62 2.05 13.42 -2.47
CA TYR A 62 2.12 12.70 -3.75
C TYR A 62 1.73 13.52 -4.98
N ASP A 63 1.47 14.84 -4.87
CA ASP A 63 1.04 15.69 -5.98
C ASP A 63 2.00 15.63 -7.19
N ASP A 64 3.29 15.69 -6.96
CA ASP A 64 4.29 15.62 -8.04
C ASP A 64 4.40 14.22 -8.64
N ILE A 65 4.39 13.20 -7.79
CA ILE A 65 4.47 11.79 -8.23
C ILE A 65 3.22 11.40 -9.03
N ALA A 66 2.05 11.84 -8.60
CA ALA A 66 0.79 11.59 -9.30
C ALA A 66 0.77 12.12 -10.74
N ASN A 67 1.46 13.25 -10.99
CA ASN A 67 1.60 13.78 -12.35
C ASN A 67 2.35 12.81 -13.29
N TYR A 68 3.31 12.05 -12.78
CA TYR A 68 3.98 11.01 -13.56
C TYR A 68 3.05 9.84 -13.85
N TYR A 69 2.28 9.34 -12.88
CA TYR A 69 1.26 8.32 -13.14
C TYR A 69 0.28 8.75 -14.24
N ASN A 70 -0.23 9.98 -14.15
CA ASN A 70 -1.14 10.52 -15.17
C ASN A 70 -0.49 10.61 -16.56
N ARG A 71 0.80 10.94 -16.68
CA ARG A 71 1.54 10.93 -17.95
C ARG A 71 1.67 9.53 -18.57
N PHE A 72 1.66 8.50 -17.74
CA PHE A 72 1.63 7.10 -18.17
C PHE A 72 0.21 6.55 -18.35
N ASN A 73 -0.81 7.42 -18.42
CA ASN A 73 -2.21 7.06 -18.56
C ASN A 73 -2.71 6.15 -17.43
N ILE A 74 -2.41 6.53 -16.21
CA ILE A 74 -2.84 5.86 -14.98
C ILE A 74 -3.47 6.90 -14.06
N ASN A 75 -4.71 6.68 -13.63
CA ASN A 75 -5.32 7.40 -12.53
C ASN A 75 -4.68 6.93 -11.21
N PHE A 76 -4.54 7.84 -10.25
CA PHE A 76 -3.86 7.53 -9.01
C PHE A 76 -4.66 8.06 -7.83
N ILE A 77 -4.88 7.25 -6.82
CA ILE A 77 -5.57 7.62 -5.58
C ILE A 77 -4.69 7.18 -4.42
N VAL A 78 -4.35 8.10 -3.54
CA VAL A 78 -3.52 7.82 -2.35
C VAL A 78 -4.41 7.88 -1.12
N VAL A 79 -4.28 6.88 -0.24
CA VAL A 79 -5.09 6.73 0.97
C VAL A 79 -4.22 6.91 2.21
N ASP A 80 -4.59 7.86 3.08
CA ASP A 80 -4.01 8.03 4.42
C ASP A 80 -4.60 7.00 5.41
N TYR A 81 -3.93 6.80 6.53
CA TYR A 81 -4.42 6.02 7.68
C TYR A 81 -4.97 6.93 8.77
N GLN A 82 -5.73 6.39 9.74
CA GLN A 82 -6.07 7.17 10.93
C GLN A 82 -4.81 7.79 11.55
N GLY A 83 -4.90 9.05 11.95
CA GLY A 83 -3.77 9.80 12.51
C GLY A 83 -2.83 10.47 11.48
N TYR A 84 -2.85 10.05 10.20
CA TYR A 84 -2.02 10.61 9.14
C TYR A 84 -2.76 11.70 8.33
N GLY A 85 -2.02 12.61 7.76
CA GLY A 85 -2.54 13.62 6.84
C GLY A 85 -3.73 14.40 7.38
N LEU A 86 -4.81 14.37 6.63
CA LEU A 86 -6.11 14.97 7.02
C LEU A 86 -6.98 14.03 7.86
N SER A 87 -6.56 12.79 8.06
CA SER A 87 -7.33 11.79 8.81
C SER A 87 -7.44 12.15 10.29
N THR A 88 -8.54 11.74 10.94
CA THR A 88 -8.70 11.79 12.38
C THR A 88 -8.32 10.45 13.04
N GLY A 89 -8.52 10.30 14.33
CA GLY A 89 -8.26 9.04 15.05
C GLY A 89 -6.79 8.75 15.31
N THR A 90 -6.53 7.48 15.64
CA THR A 90 -5.21 6.95 15.98
C THR A 90 -4.97 5.67 15.20
N PRO A 91 -3.78 5.48 14.57
CA PRO A 91 -3.51 4.27 13.82
C PRO A 91 -3.32 3.07 14.76
N THR A 92 -3.95 1.96 14.40
CA THR A 92 -3.72 0.64 14.97
C THR A 92 -3.71 -0.40 13.86
N LYS A 93 -3.21 -1.59 14.12
CA LYS A 93 -3.26 -2.71 13.16
C LYS A 93 -4.72 -2.98 12.72
N GLU A 94 -5.64 -3.03 13.66
CA GLU A 94 -7.07 -3.28 13.39
C GLU A 94 -7.68 -2.18 12.53
N ASN A 95 -7.42 -0.91 12.88
CA ASN A 95 -7.93 0.23 12.12
C ASN A 95 -7.34 0.24 10.71
N LEU A 96 -6.04 -0.05 10.54
CA LEU A 96 -5.40 -0.11 9.23
C LEU A 96 -6.12 -1.11 8.30
N HIS A 97 -6.46 -2.31 8.78
CA HIS A 97 -7.19 -3.31 8.01
C HIS A 97 -8.64 -2.89 7.72
N GLN A 98 -9.38 -2.43 8.73
CA GLN A 98 -10.77 -2.01 8.57
C GLN A 98 -10.90 -0.80 7.64
N ASP A 99 -10.01 0.17 7.80
CA ASP A 99 -10.01 1.39 7.01
C ASP A 99 -9.60 1.15 5.57
N ALA A 100 -8.67 0.23 5.31
CA ALA A 100 -8.32 -0.19 3.95
C ALA A 100 -9.56 -0.73 3.22
N ASN A 101 -10.33 -1.62 3.84
CA ASN A 101 -11.58 -2.14 3.27
C ASN A 101 -12.62 -1.02 3.05
N THR A 102 -12.78 -0.13 4.03
CA THR A 102 -13.72 1.01 3.96
C THR A 102 -13.35 1.96 2.83
N ALA A 103 -12.05 2.31 2.71
CA ALA A 103 -11.53 3.15 1.63
C ALA A 103 -11.74 2.49 0.26
N PHE A 104 -11.42 1.21 0.14
CA PHE A 104 -11.60 0.48 -1.13
C PHE A 104 -13.06 0.50 -1.60
N ILE A 105 -14.01 0.19 -0.71
CA ILE A 105 -15.43 0.19 -1.03
C ILE A 105 -15.88 1.60 -1.47
N TYR A 106 -15.55 2.63 -0.70
CA TYR A 106 -15.87 4.02 -1.04
C TYR A 106 -15.29 4.43 -2.39
N ILE A 107 -14.02 4.14 -2.64
CA ILE A 107 -13.34 4.52 -3.88
C ILE A 107 -13.97 3.78 -5.06
N LYS A 108 -14.24 2.47 -4.93
CA LYS A 108 -14.89 1.68 -5.98
C LYS A 108 -16.25 2.24 -6.33
N GLU A 109 -17.11 2.53 -5.35
CA GLU A 109 -18.42 3.15 -5.55
C GLU A 109 -18.31 4.53 -6.22
N TYR A 110 -17.31 5.33 -5.82
CA TYR A 110 -17.04 6.61 -6.44
C TYR A 110 -16.65 6.47 -7.92
N LEU A 111 -15.77 5.54 -8.25
CA LEU A 111 -15.33 5.28 -9.63
C LEU A 111 -16.50 4.83 -10.48
N GLU A 112 -17.32 3.87 -10.01
CA GLU A 112 -18.49 3.37 -10.69
C GLU A 112 -19.52 4.48 -10.94
N LYS A 113 -19.88 5.25 -9.91
CA LYS A 113 -20.82 6.38 -10.00
C LYS A 113 -20.39 7.44 -11.00
N ASN A 114 -19.07 7.69 -11.11
CA ASN A 114 -18.51 8.70 -12.00
C ASN A 114 -18.04 8.12 -13.35
N LYS A 115 -18.39 6.85 -13.64
CA LYS A 115 -18.09 6.15 -14.90
C LYS A 115 -16.60 6.08 -15.23
N TYR A 116 -15.77 5.75 -14.24
CA TYR A 116 -14.41 5.32 -14.45
C TYR A 116 -14.44 3.81 -14.69
N GLU A 117 -14.14 3.39 -15.92
CA GLU A 117 -14.33 2.01 -16.39
C GLU A 117 -13.00 1.26 -16.55
N GLY A 118 -11.87 1.91 -16.25
CA GLY A 118 -10.55 1.30 -16.30
C GLY A 118 -10.33 0.26 -15.20
N LYS A 119 -9.32 -0.59 -15.40
CA LYS A 119 -8.90 -1.60 -14.42
C LYS A 119 -8.63 -0.96 -13.04
N ILE A 120 -8.91 -1.68 -11.97
CA ILE A 120 -8.57 -1.29 -10.59
C ILE A 120 -7.40 -2.13 -10.11
N VAL A 121 -6.30 -1.48 -9.76
CA VAL A 121 -5.10 -2.12 -9.23
C VAL A 121 -4.80 -1.58 -7.83
N ILE A 122 -4.55 -2.49 -6.91
CA ILE A 122 -4.14 -2.12 -5.55
C ILE A 122 -2.61 -2.02 -5.50
N MET A 123 -2.11 -1.00 -4.84
CA MET A 123 -0.68 -0.86 -4.62
C MET A 123 -0.39 -0.49 -3.16
N GLY A 124 0.58 -1.16 -2.57
CA GLY A 124 1.04 -0.85 -1.21
C GLY A 124 2.55 -0.71 -1.14
N ARG A 125 3.01 0.37 -0.51
CA ARG A 125 4.43 0.62 -0.26
C ARG A 125 4.76 0.44 1.21
N SER A 126 5.82 -0.35 1.52
CA SER A 126 6.30 -0.55 2.90
C SER A 126 5.14 -0.93 3.84
N LEU A 127 4.81 -0.13 4.85
CA LEU A 127 3.65 -0.32 5.73
C LEU A 127 2.34 -0.54 4.93
N GLY A 128 2.16 0.19 3.84
CA GLY A 128 0.97 0.09 2.99
C GLY A 128 0.77 -1.27 2.33
N SER A 129 1.80 -2.12 2.29
CA SER A 129 1.64 -3.50 1.84
C SER A 129 0.65 -4.28 2.71
N ALA A 130 0.56 -3.99 4.01
CA ALA A 130 -0.43 -4.62 4.90
C ALA A 130 -1.87 -4.27 4.50
N SER A 131 -2.13 -3.02 4.12
CA SER A 131 -3.44 -2.60 3.56
C SER A 131 -3.71 -3.26 2.21
N ALA A 132 -2.70 -3.32 1.32
CA ALA A 132 -2.84 -3.97 0.02
C ALA A 132 -3.15 -5.46 0.16
N PHE A 133 -2.47 -6.18 1.06
CA PHE A 133 -2.76 -7.58 1.35
C PHE A 133 -4.13 -7.79 1.97
N GLU A 134 -4.63 -6.85 2.77
CA GLU A 134 -5.99 -6.90 3.29
C GLU A 134 -7.02 -6.82 2.15
N ILE A 135 -6.80 -5.95 1.16
CA ILE A 135 -7.69 -5.82 0.00
C ILE A 135 -7.67 -7.07 -0.86
N ILE A 136 -6.51 -7.64 -1.18
CA ILE A 136 -6.47 -8.88 -1.99
C ILE A 136 -7.12 -10.06 -1.28
N ASN A 137 -7.06 -10.10 0.05
CA ASN A 137 -7.72 -11.15 0.84
C ASN A 137 -9.25 -11.05 0.77
N ASN A 138 -9.81 -9.83 0.85
CA ASN A 138 -11.24 -9.62 0.99
C ASN A 138 -11.95 -9.28 -0.33
N HIS A 139 -11.21 -8.71 -1.31
CA HIS A 139 -11.79 -8.13 -2.53
C HIS A 139 -11.08 -8.61 -3.81
N SER A 140 -10.39 -9.75 -3.81
CA SER A 140 -9.62 -10.26 -4.95
C SER A 140 -10.38 -10.27 -6.28
N LYS A 141 -11.70 -10.54 -6.25
CA LYS A 141 -12.57 -10.60 -7.44
C LYS A 141 -12.97 -9.21 -7.98
N SER A 142 -12.66 -8.15 -7.26
CA SER A 142 -13.04 -6.77 -7.60
C SER A 142 -11.84 -5.93 -8.04
N ILE A 143 -10.68 -6.56 -8.21
CA ILE A 143 -9.43 -5.91 -8.60
C ILE A 143 -8.76 -6.67 -9.75
N ASP A 144 -7.97 -5.98 -10.55
CA ASP A 144 -7.29 -6.53 -11.73
C ASP A 144 -5.81 -6.89 -11.45
N GLY A 145 -5.28 -6.55 -10.29
CA GLY A 145 -3.92 -6.87 -9.88
C GLY A 145 -3.51 -6.19 -8.59
N CYS A 146 -2.38 -6.64 -8.05
CA CYS A 146 -1.75 -6.10 -6.86
C CYS A 146 -0.28 -5.78 -7.13
N ILE A 147 0.17 -4.61 -6.66
CA ILE A 147 1.56 -4.15 -6.72
C ILE A 147 2.06 -3.95 -5.30
N ILE A 148 3.21 -4.53 -4.97
CA ILE A 148 3.86 -4.36 -3.67
C ILE A 148 5.23 -3.73 -3.89
N GLU A 149 5.43 -2.53 -3.33
CA GLU A 149 6.72 -1.84 -3.35
C GLU A 149 7.36 -1.87 -1.98
N SER A 150 8.58 -2.44 -1.88
CA SER A 150 9.34 -2.56 -0.64
C SER A 150 8.49 -3.05 0.55
N GLY A 151 7.55 -3.97 0.27
CA GLY A 151 6.65 -4.52 1.26
C GLY A 151 7.27 -5.69 2.03
N PHE A 152 6.61 -6.08 3.10
CA PHE A 152 7.05 -7.17 3.98
C PHE A 152 6.08 -8.34 3.96
N ALA A 153 6.64 -9.56 3.94
CA ALA A 153 5.90 -10.81 4.07
C ALA A 153 5.63 -11.15 5.55
N THR A 154 6.63 -10.86 6.40
CA THR A 154 6.60 -11.10 7.85
C THR A 154 6.96 -9.83 8.61
N GLU A 155 6.61 -9.77 9.89
CA GLU A 155 6.79 -8.59 10.74
C GLU A 155 8.22 -8.40 11.26
N ASP A 156 9.11 -9.39 11.06
CA ASP A 156 10.49 -9.34 11.57
C ASP A 156 11.21 -8.01 11.26
N PRO A 157 11.17 -7.47 10.02
CA PRO A 157 11.81 -6.19 9.73
C PRO A 157 11.27 -5.04 10.56
N LEU A 158 9.95 -4.99 10.77
CA LEU A 158 9.29 -3.92 11.51
C LEU A 158 9.58 -4.01 13.02
N LEU A 159 9.57 -5.21 13.58
CA LEU A 159 9.92 -5.46 14.98
C LEU A 159 11.39 -5.12 15.25
N ASN A 160 12.28 -5.48 14.33
CA ASN A 160 13.70 -5.16 14.42
C ASN A 160 13.95 -3.63 14.45
N LEU A 161 13.17 -2.83 13.70
CA LEU A 161 13.28 -1.37 13.72
C LEU A 161 13.01 -0.76 15.11
N ILE A 162 12.15 -1.41 15.90
CA ILE A 162 11.86 -0.98 17.28
C ILE A 162 12.69 -1.73 18.33
N GLY A 163 13.70 -2.49 17.89
CA GLY A 163 14.66 -3.18 18.76
C GLY A 163 14.10 -4.42 19.44
N VAL A 164 13.10 -5.08 18.85
CA VAL A 164 12.43 -6.27 19.40
C VAL A 164 12.52 -7.40 18.37
N THR A 165 12.79 -8.64 18.82
CA THR A 165 12.65 -9.82 17.96
C THR A 165 11.37 -10.59 18.29
N PRO A 166 10.79 -11.33 17.33
CA PRO A 166 9.59 -12.13 17.57
C PRO A 166 9.73 -13.08 18.77
N GLU A 167 10.90 -13.72 18.92
CA GLU A 167 11.16 -14.68 19.99
C GLU A 167 11.16 -14.03 21.39
N GLN A 168 11.65 -12.77 21.50
CA GLN A 168 11.69 -12.05 22.77
C GLN A 168 10.33 -11.77 23.38
N ILE A 169 9.30 -11.74 22.54
CA ILE A 169 7.93 -11.40 22.95
C ILE A 169 6.94 -12.51 22.66
N ASP A 170 7.41 -13.70 22.30
CA ASP A 170 6.56 -14.83 21.89
C ASP A 170 5.53 -14.41 20.82
N PHE A 171 5.99 -13.68 19.79
CA PHE A 171 5.15 -13.11 18.74
C PHE A 171 4.72 -14.21 17.77
N SER A 172 3.42 -14.34 17.58
CA SER A 172 2.82 -15.28 16.61
C SER A 172 2.36 -14.54 15.34
N LEU A 173 2.08 -15.29 14.28
CA LEU A 173 1.57 -14.73 13.03
C LEU A 173 0.28 -13.91 13.22
N GLU A 174 -0.59 -14.34 14.14
CA GLU A 174 -1.87 -13.69 14.42
C GLU A 174 -1.71 -12.35 15.15
N ASP A 175 -0.59 -12.18 15.85
CA ASP A 175 -0.25 -10.90 16.48
C ASP A 175 0.11 -9.82 15.43
N GLY A 176 0.57 -10.25 14.23
CA GLY A 176 0.99 -9.40 13.10
C GLY A 176 -0.11 -9.06 12.10
N PHE A 177 0.29 -8.59 10.93
CA PHE A 177 -0.60 -8.21 9.83
C PHE A 177 -1.07 -9.40 8.99
N MET A 178 -0.46 -10.57 9.18
CA MET A 178 -0.75 -11.82 8.44
C MET A 178 -0.55 -11.68 6.92
N ASN A 179 0.40 -10.86 6.48
CA ASN A 179 0.61 -10.54 5.08
C ASN A 179 0.87 -11.78 4.22
N LEU A 180 1.75 -12.67 4.70
CA LEU A 180 2.10 -13.89 3.98
C LEU A 180 0.91 -14.84 3.82
N GLN A 181 0.06 -14.97 4.84
CA GLN A 181 -1.14 -15.82 4.78
C GLN A 181 -2.15 -15.27 3.77
N LYS A 182 -2.36 -13.95 3.78
CA LYS A 182 -3.25 -13.28 2.82
C LYS A 182 -2.72 -13.44 1.38
N LEU A 183 -1.41 -13.31 1.18
CA LEU A 183 -0.77 -13.54 -0.11
C LEU A 183 -0.95 -14.99 -0.60
N LYS A 184 -0.79 -15.99 0.26
CA LYS A 184 -1.01 -17.41 -0.08
C LYS A 184 -2.43 -17.72 -0.53
N GLY A 185 -3.39 -16.90 -0.17
CA GLY A 185 -4.78 -16.99 -0.62
C GLY A 185 -5.08 -16.27 -1.93
N TYR A 186 -4.11 -15.57 -2.54
CA TYR A 186 -4.32 -14.73 -3.71
C TYR A 186 -3.65 -15.30 -4.97
N ASP A 187 -4.44 -15.74 -5.93
CA ASP A 187 -4.02 -16.26 -7.23
C ASP A 187 -4.07 -15.24 -8.38
N GLY A 188 -4.51 -14.01 -8.09
CA GLY A 188 -4.55 -12.90 -9.04
C GLY A 188 -3.16 -12.38 -9.44
N LYS A 189 -3.11 -11.40 -10.34
CA LYS A 189 -1.85 -10.82 -10.84
C LYS A 189 -1.09 -10.10 -9.72
N LEU A 190 0.20 -10.41 -9.59
CA LEU A 190 1.09 -9.84 -8.57
C LEU A 190 2.34 -9.23 -9.19
N PHE A 191 2.65 -7.99 -8.86
CA PHE A 191 3.91 -7.34 -9.20
C PHE A 191 4.62 -6.85 -7.95
N ILE A 192 5.86 -7.27 -7.74
CA ILE A 192 6.69 -6.86 -6.63
C ILE A 192 7.81 -5.96 -7.17
N ILE A 193 7.94 -4.76 -6.61
CA ILE A 193 9.03 -3.81 -6.88
C ILE A 193 9.83 -3.71 -5.58
N HIS A 194 11.14 -3.97 -5.61
CA HIS A 194 11.93 -3.94 -4.38
C HIS A 194 13.36 -3.47 -4.62
N ALA A 195 13.86 -2.66 -3.71
CA ALA A 195 15.25 -2.20 -3.70
C ALA A 195 16.19 -3.33 -3.31
N ASP A 196 17.33 -3.48 -3.98
CA ASP A 196 18.28 -4.54 -3.64
C ASP A 196 19.14 -4.24 -2.41
N LEU A 197 19.29 -2.95 -2.07
CA LEU A 197 20.00 -2.46 -0.88
C LEU A 197 19.01 -1.92 0.17
N ASP A 198 17.82 -2.50 0.25
CA ASP A 198 16.81 -2.09 1.23
C ASP A 198 17.26 -2.48 2.63
N ASP A 199 17.55 -1.47 3.44
CA ASP A 199 18.07 -1.56 4.81
C ASP A 199 16.95 -1.51 5.88
N ILE A 200 15.72 -1.26 5.46
CA ILE A 200 14.53 -1.20 6.33
C ILE A 200 13.71 -2.49 6.19
N VAL A 201 13.35 -2.83 4.95
CA VAL A 201 12.67 -4.08 4.61
C VAL A 201 13.58 -4.86 3.66
N PRO A 202 14.37 -5.82 4.15
CA PRO A 202 15.37 -6.53 3.34
C PRO A 202 14.78 -7.19 2.10
N PHE A 203 15.55 -7.23 1.00
CA PHE A 203 15.13 -7.83 -0.28
C PHE A 203 14.63 -9.26 -0.15
N SER A 204 15.09 -10.02 0.85
CA SER A 204 14.60 -11.36 1.16
C SER A 204 13.08 -11.41 1.40
N GLN A 205 12.46 -10.31 1.82
CA GLN A 205 11.00 -10.24 1.96
C GLN A 205 10.30 -10.33 0.59
N ALA A 206 10.87 -9.73 -0.44
CA ALA A 206 10.39 -9.87 -1.82
C ALA A 206 10.57 -11.31 -2.35
N GLU A 207 11.70 -11.95 -2.02
CA GLU A 207 11.97 -13.35 -2.38
C GLU A 207 10.96 -14.29 -1.74
N ILE A 208 10.63 -14.10 -0.46
CA ILE A 208 9.58 -14.86 0.23
C ILE A 208 8.23 -14.65 -0.48
N MET A 209 7.85 -13.41 -0.76
CA MET A 209 6.57 -13.13 -1.41
C MET A 209 6.46 -13.77 -2.80
N ILE A 210 7.51 -13.69 -3.63
CA ILE A 210 7.48 -14.28 -4.97
C ILE A 210 7.46 -15.82 -4.91
N LEU A 211 8.16 -16.41 -3.97
CA LEU A 211 8.20 -17.87 -3.79
C LEU A 211 6.86 -18.41 -3.33
N GLU A 212 6.27 -17.80 -2.32
CA GLU A 212 5.08 -18.28 -1.61
C GLU A 212 3.76 -17.90 -2.30
N SER A 213 3.78 -16.95 -3.24
CA SER A 213 2.58 -16.56 -3.99
C SER A 213 2.14 -17.69 -4.93
N PRO A 214 0.86 -18.10 -4.88
CA PRO A 214 0.30 -19.08 -5.82
C PRO A 214 0.00 -18.49 -7.20
N SER A 215 0.12 -17.18 -7.38
CA SER A 215 -0.17 -16.51 -8.66
C SER A 215 0.67 -17.08 -9.79
N THR A 216 0.02 -17.42 -10.90
CA THR A 216 0.68 -17.82 -12.15
C THR A 216 1.17 -16.62 -12.98
N THR A 217 0.68 -15.43 -12.66
CA THR A 217 1.07 -14.14 -13.26
C THR A 217 1.73 -13.27 -12.20
N LYS A 218 2.95 -13.60 -11.82
CA LYS A 218 3.74 -12.88 -10.83
C LYS A 218 5.07 -12.42 -11.40
N GLU A 219 5.47 -11.20 -11.05
CA GLU A 219 6.69 -10.56 -11.53
C GLU A 219 7.43 -9.91 -10.36
N LEU A 220 8.77 -9.92 -10.42
CA LEU A 220 9.65 -9.24 -9.48
C LEU A 220 10.57 -8.28 -10.24
N TYR A 221 10.49 -7.00 -9.91
CA TYR A 221 11.41 -5.98 -10.37
C TYR A 221 12.37 -5.60 -9.24
N ARG A 222 13.57 -6.13 -9.29
CA ARG A 222 14.68 -5.75 -8.42
C ARG A 222 15.31 -4.47 -8.93
N VAL A 223 15.26 -3.40 -8.12
CA VAL A 223 15.84 -2.10 -8.48
C VAL A 223 17.27 -2.05 -7.94
N ASN A 224 18.22 -2.35 -8.82
CA ASN A 224 19.64 -2.44 -8.48
C ASN A 224 20.21 -1.09 -8.05
N GLY A 225 20.92 -1.05 -6.92
CA GLY A 225 21.54 0.15 -6.35
C GLY A 225 20.55 1.06 -5.61
N ALA A 226 19.28 0.66 -5.48
CA ALA A 226 18.30 1.39 -4.70
C ALA A 226 18.28 0.93 -3.24
N ASN A 227 17.90 1.84 -2.35
CA ASN A 227 17.50 1.57 -0.98
C ASN A 227 16.00 1.81 -0.79
N HIS A 228 15.49 1.61 0.44
CA HIS A 228 14.06 1.74 0.76
C HIS A 228 13.40 3.04 0.30
N ASN A 229 14.14 4.15 0.28
CA ASN A 229 13.60 5.49 0.08
C ASN A 229 13.93 6.12 -1.29
N ASN A 230 14.70 5.46 -2.15
CA ASN A 230 15.15 6.07 -3.41
C ASN A 230 14.82 5.25 -4.68
N ILE A 231 13.93 4.26 -4.58
CA ILE A 231 13.51 3.42 -5.72
C ILE A 231 13.13 4.28 -6.93
N LEU A 232 12.23 5.24 -6.74
CA LEU A 232 11.74 6.09 -7.82
C LEU A 232 12.86 6.97 -8.41
N MET A 233 13.79 7.44 -7.58
CA MET A 233 14.93 8.25 -8.03
C MET A 233 15.90 7.43 -8.88
N ILE A 234 16.13 6.16 -8.54
CA ILE A 234 17.05 5.25 -9.26
C ILE A 234 16.36 4.71 -10.51
N ALA A 235 15.15 4.18 -10.42
CA ALA A 235 14.43 3.56 -11.53
C ALA A 235 13.84 4.59 -12.52
N ARG A 236 13.55 5.82 -12.07
CA ARG A 236 13.03 6.92 -12.90
C ARG A 236 11.82 6.49 -13.75
N GLU A 237 11.84 6.79 -15.06
CA GLU A 237 10.73 6.44 -15.97
C GLU A 237 10.50 4.93 -16.10
N GLU A 238 11.54 4.11 -15.94
CA GLU A 238 11.42 2.66 -16.01
C GLU A 238 10.45 2.10 -14.97
N TYR A 239 10.39 2.72 -13.77
CA TYR A 239 9.42 2.41 -12.74
C TYR A 239 7.98 2.47 -13.27
N PHE A 240 7.60 3.59 -13.88
CA PHE A 240 6.24 3.79 -14.41
C PHE A 240 5.97 2.91 -15.64
N LYS A 241 6.97 2.69 -16.50
CA LYS A 241 6.84 1.79 -17.66
C LYS A 241 6.51 0.38 -17.22
N LYS A 242 7.24 -0.17 -16.24
CA LYS A 242 6.98 -1.52 -15.72
C LYS A 242 5.62 -1.64 -15.06
N ILE A 243 5.19 -0.65 -14.29
CA ILE A 243 3.83 -0.59 -13.73
C ILE A 243 2.80 -0.60 -14.86
N LYS A 244 2.98 0.23 -15.90
CA LYS A 244 2.06 0.29 -17.04
C LYS A 244 2.01 -1.03 -17.80
N GLU A 245 3.15 -1.66 -18.05
CA GLU A 245 3.26 -2.99 -18.69
C GLU A 245 2.50 -4.05 -17.89
N PHE A 246 2.71 -4.09 -16.58
CA PHE A 246 2.01 -5.02 -15.69
C PHE A 246 0.48 -4.83 -15.76
N ILE A 247 -0.01 -3.61 -15.67
CA ILE A 247 -1.45 -3.30 -15.72
C ILE A 247 -2.06 -3.68 -17.08
N SER A 248 -1.27 -3.56 -18.17
CA SER A 248 -1.74 -3.79 -19.54
C SER A 248 -1.91 -5.27 -19.89
N LYS A 249 -1.23 -6.16 -19.19
CA LYS A 249 -1.38 -7.62 -19.29
C LYS A 249 -2.74 -8.06 -18.75
#